data_1b896c04d86cf4a35ac526b44fbd4919
#
_entry.id   1b896c04d86cf4a35ac526b44fbd4919
#
_cell.length_a   1.000
_cell.length_b   1.000
_cell.length_c   1.000
_cell.angle_alpha   90.00
_cell.angle_beta   90.00
_cell.angle_gamma   90.00
#
_symmetry.space_group_name_H-M   'P 1'
#
loop_
_entity.id
_entity.type
_entity.pdbx_description
1 polymer ?
#
loop_
_entity_poly.entity_id
_entity_poly.type
_entity_poly.pdbx_seq_one_letter_code
_entity_poly.pdbx_strand_id
1 'polypeptide(L)'
;MELINSQIVGEGTPLIILHGFLGMGDNWRTHSLRFAEAGYQVHVIDARNHGHSFHSSDFSYQLMVEDLIHYMDSQQISSAPIIGHSMGGKTAMLLAVTYPERAERIVVVDMAPKYYPVHHKVILDALSTLDFTQIKTREQADHQLGKFIIEPSIRQFLLKNVYRKTSDELGLRINLPVLKDRVAEIGTALPTGTIYEGEALFVIGGKSNYVLPEDIPLIKQHFPKASEVIIADAGHWVQVEKPKEFFEITYQFLQKR
;
A
#
# COMPACT_ATOMS: atom_id res chain seq x y z
N MET A 1 14.05 8.66 -15.69
CA MET A 1 12.93 8.65 -14.73
C MET A 1 13.54 8.62 -13.34
N GLU A 2 13.01 9.37 -12.38
CA GLU A 2 13.50 9.36 -11.01
C GLU A 2 13.10 8.03 -10.35
N LEU A 3 13.98 7.45 -9.53
CA LEU A 3 13.70 6.17 -8.87
C LEU A 3 12.89 6.39 -7.59
N ILE A 4 11.89 5.54 -7.38
CA ILE A 4 11.19 5.46 -6.10
C ILE A 4 12.11 4.92 -5.01
N ASN A 5 11.90 5.40 -3.79
CA ASN A 5 12.66 4.95 -2.62
C ASN A 5 12.23 3.54 -2.19
N SER A 6 13.18 2.78 -1.69
CA SER A 6 12.93 1.49 -1.07
C SER A 6 13.79 1.28 0.16
N GLN A 7 13.27 0.50 1.10
CA GLN A 7 14.06 -0.10 2.18
C GLN A 7 14.27 -1.58 1.83
N ILE A 8 15.53 -1.99 1.70
CA ILE A 8 15.88 -3.38 1.41
C ILE A 8 16.30 -4.05 2.71
N VAL A 9 15.69 -5.19 3.04
CA VAL A 9 15.92 -5.94 4.29
C VAL A 9 16.12 -7.40 3.97
N GLY A 10 17.18 -8.00 4.53
CA GLY A 10 17.52 -9.42 4.33
C GLY A 10 18.23 -9.69 3.01
N GLU A 11 18.47 -10.98 2.78
CA GLU A 11 19.10 -11.53 1.58
C GLU A 11 18.27 -12.73 1.08
N GLY A 12 18.37 -13.08 -0.20
CA GLY A 12 17.68 -14.21 -0.78
C GLY A 12 16.77 -13.83 -1.94
N THR A 13 15.64 -14.54 -2.11
CA THR A 13 14.68 -14.29 -3.19
C THR A 13 14.02 -12.92 -3.01
N PRO A 14 13.98 -12.07 -4.06
CA PRO A 14 13.28 -10.78 -3.96
C PRO A 14 11.80 -10.95 -3.59
N LEU A 15 11.33 -10.08 -2.69
CA LEU A 15 9.92 -9.93 -2.33
C LEU A 15 9.59 -8.44 -2.27
N ILE A 16 8.59 -8.01 -3.01
CA ILE A 16 8.20 -6.60 -3.06
C ILE A 16 6.99 -6.34 -2.16
N ILE A 17 7.03 -5.27 -1.38
CA ILE A 17 5.91 -4.83 -0.52
C ILE A 17 5.51 -3.41 -0.88
N LEU A 18 4.20 -3.21 -1.13
CA LEU A 18 3.58 -1.94 -1.50
C LEU A 18 2.59 -1.49 -0.43
N HIS A 19 2.77 -0.28 0.10
CA HIS A 19 1.92 0.29 1.15
C HIS A 19 0.59 0.84 0.61
N GLY A 20 -0.36 1.09 1.50
CA GLY A 20 -1.64 1.75 1.21
C GLY A 20 -1.53 3.27 1.13
N PHE A 21 -2.61 3.91 0.68
CA PHE A 21 -2.73 5.36 0.57
C PHE A 21 -2.38 6.08 1.88
N LEU A 22 -1.62 7.17 1.80
CA LEU A 22 -1.08 7.94 2.93
C LEU A 22 -0.12 7.14 3.83
N GLY A 23 0.28 5.93 3.43
CA GLY A 23 1.29 5.13 4.11
C GLY A 23 2.70 5.37 3.60
N MET A 24 3.63 4.52 4.04
CA MET A 24 5.03 4.47 3.61
C MET A 24 5.65 3.12 4.01
N GLY A 25 6.87 2.85 3.55
CA GLY A 25 7.60 1.62 3.86
C GLY A 25 7.72 1.31 5.35
N ASP A 26 7.91 2.33 6.19
CA ASP A 26 8.01 2.16 7.64
C ASP A 26 6.78 1.49 8.28
N ASN A 27 5.63 1.52 7.61
CA ASN A 27 4.44 0.80 8.08
C ASN A 27 4.59 -0.72 8.01
N TRP A 28 5.53 -1.21 7.20
CA TRP A 28 5.77 -2.62 6.96
C TRP A 28 7.00 -3.20 7.67
N ARG A 29 7.70 -2.39 8.49
CA ARG A 29 8.96 -2.78 9.14
C ARG A 29 8.89 -4.14 9.86
N THR A 30 7.83 -4.40 10.63
CA THR A 30 7.69 -5.66 11.35
C THR A 30 7.58 -6.86 10.39
N HIS A 31 6.81 -6.71 9.31
CA HIS A 31 6.65 -7.78 8.33
C HIS A 31 7.89 -7.96 7.46
N SER A 32 8.55 -6.85 7.06
CA SER A 32 9.77 -6.95 6.25
C SER A 32 10.88 -7.71 6.98
N LEU A 33 11.06 -7.47 8.28
CA LEU A 33 12.01 -8.23 9.11
C LEU A 33 11.64 -9.72 9.19
N ARG A 34 10.35 -10.04 9.39
CA ARG A 34 9.88 -11.43 9.47
C ARG A 34 10.06 -12.18 8.15
N PHE A 35 9.76 -11.55 7.01
CA PHE A 35 10.00 -12.15 5.70
C PHE A 35 11.51 -12.29 5.39
N ALA A 36 12.32 -11.32 5.84
CA ALA A 36 13.78 -11.41 5.73
C ALA A 36 14.34 -12.61 6.54
N GLU A 37 13.89 -12.80 7.79
CA GLU A 37 14.21 -13.98 8.60
C GLU A 37 13.75 -15.29 7.95
N ALA A 38 12.71 -15.24 7.11
CA ALA A 38 12.20 -16.37 6.33
C ALA A 38 12.94 -16.58 4.98
N GLY A 39 14.02 -15.85 4.71
CA GLY A 39 14.91 -16.05 3.56
C GLY A 39 14.56 -15.22 2.32
N TYR A 40 13.82 -14.12 2.48
CA TYR A 40 13.56 -13.18 1.40
C TYR A 40 14.48 -11.94 1.49
N GLN A 41 14.85 -11.42 0.33
CA GLN A 41 15.32 -10.04 0.21
C GLN A 41 14.08 -9.16 0.00
N VAL A 42 13.66 -8.44 1.05
CA VAL A 42 12.41 -7.71 1.05
C VAL A 42 12.63 -6.26 0.62
N HIS A 43 12.01 -5.87 -0.49
CA HIS A 43 12.01 -4.53 -1.04
C HIS A 43 10.72 -3.82 -0.63
N VAL A 44 10.78 -2.97 0.40
CA VAL A 44 9.63 -2.20 0.86
C VAL A 44 9.62 -0.85 0.17
N ILE A 45 8.66 -0.64 -0.71
CA ILE A 45 8.61 0.50 -1.62
C ILE A 45 7.81 1.66 -1.04
N ASP A 46 8.35 2.87 -1.12
CA ASP A 46 7.57 4.10 -1.01
C ASP A 46 7.05 4.49 -2.40
N ALA A 47 5.73 4.57 -2.56
CA ALA A 47 5.13 5.03 -3.82
C ALA A 47 5.44 6.51 -4.07
N ARG A 48 5.40 6.96 -5.36
CA ARG A 48 5.49 8.39 -5.69
C ARG A 48 4.58 9.22 -4.78
N ASN A 49 4.99 10.42 -4.43
CA ASN A 49 4.26 11.33 -3.53
C ASN A 49 4.10 10.84 -2.09
N HIS A 50 4.77 9.75 -1.69
CA HIS A 50 4.73 9.18 -0.34
C HIS A 50 6.14 8.92 0.20
N GLY A 51 6.25 8.87 1.52
CA GLY A 51 7.46 8.47 2.24
C GLY A 51 8.71 9.27 1.86
N HIS A 52 9.73 8.58 1.39
CA HIS A 52 11.01 9.14 0.93
C HIS A 52 11.13 9.19 -0.59
N SER A 53 10.09 8.77 -1.32
CA SER A 53 10.05 8.86 -2.78
C SER A 53 9.87 10.30 -3.25
N PHE A 54 10.18 10.52 -4.52
CA PHE A 54 10.06 11.82 -5.15
C PHE A 54 8.61 12.33 -5.15
N HIS A 55 8.46 13.65 -5.16
CA HIS A 55 7.19 14.33 -5.34
C HIS A 55 7.00 14.70 -6.82
N SER A 56 5.83 14.39 -7.35
CA SER A 56 5.42 14.68 -8.73
C SER A 56 4.05 15.36 -8.75
N SER A 57 3.77 16.16 -9.79
CA SER A 57 2.43 16.69 -10.08
C SER A 57 1.46 15.60 -10.56
N ASP A 58 2.00 14.46 -11.02
CA ASP A 58 1.22 13.39 -11.62
C ASP A 58 1.10 12.21 -10.66
N PHE A 59 -0.13 11.67 -10.58
CA PHE A 59 -0.44 10.57 -9.68
C PHE A 59 -1.57 9.71 -10.29
N SER A 60 -1.26 8.45 -10.58
CA SER A 60 -2.20 7.43 -11.04
C SER A 60 -1.64 6.03 -10.79
N TYR A 61 -2.47 4.99 -10.85
CA TYR A 61 -2.02 3.61 -10.76
C TYR A 61 -1.08 3.22 -11.90
N GLN A 62 -1.34 3.70 -13.12
CA GLN A 62 -0.47 3.44 -14.26
C GLN A 62 0.95 3.95 -14.00
N LEU A 63 1.07 5.17 -13.51
CA LEU A 63 2.38 5.76 -13.17
C LEU A 63 3.07 5.03 -12.01
N MET A 64 2.32 4.55 -11.01
CA MET A 64 2.89 3.74 -9.92
C MET A 64 3.39 2.39 -10.41
N VAL A 65 2.73 1.78 -11.39
CA VAL A 65 3.21 0.55 -12.05
C VAL A 65 4.49 0.83 -12.85
N GLU A 66 4.52 1.90 -13.63
CA GLU A 66 5.71 2.30 -14.40
C GLU A 66 6.92 2.58 -13.49
N ASP A 67 6.71 3.26 -12.37
CA ASP A 67 7.76 3.47 -11.35
C ASP A 67 8.27 2.16 -10.79
N LEU A 68 7.36 1.22 -10.49
CA LEU A 68 7.73 -0.07 -9.93
C LEU A 68 8.52 -0.92 -10.94
N ILE A 69 8.12 -0.94 -12.21
CA ILE A 69 8.87 -1.60 -13.29
C ILE A 69 10.27 -1.00 -13.40
N HIS A 70 10.37 0.34 -13.45
CA HIS A 70 11.66 1.03 -13.52
C HIS A 70 12.55 0.71 -12.30
N TYR A 71 11.95 0.64 -11.11
CA TYR A 71 12.65 0.20 -9.89
C TYR A 71 13.15 -1.24 -10.01
N MET A 72 12.30 -2.18 -10.41
CA MET A 72 12.66 -3.59 -10.58
C MET A 72 13.83 -3.73 -11.58
N ASP A 73 13.79 -3.00 -12.70
CA ASP A 73 14.87 -3.00 -13.69
C ASP A 73 16.17 -2.47 -13.11
N SER A 74 16.12 -1.39 -12.32
CA SER A 74 17.30 -0.81 -11.66
C SER A 74 17.94 -1.76 -10.64
N GLN A 75 17.13 -2.62 -10.02
CA GLN A 75 17.57 -3.65 -9.06
C GLN A 75 17.86 -5.01 -9.72
N GLN A 76 17.76 -5.11 -11.06
CA GLN A 76 17.93 -6.36 -11.81
C GLN A 76 16.95 -7.46 -11.38
N ILE A 77 15.75 -7.08 -10.92
CA ILE A 77 14.67 -8.00 -10.56
C ILE A 77 13.81 -8.24 -11.81
N SER A 78 13.98 -9.40 -12.44
CA SER A 78 13.18 -9.79 -13.61
C SER A 78 11.73 -10.05 -13.26
N SER A 79 11.49 -10.75 -12.16
CA SER A 79 10.16 -10.99 -11.58
C SER A 79 10.27 -11.18 -10.07
N ALA A 80 9.16 -10.99 -9.34
CA ALA A 80 9.11 -11.22 -7.90
C ALA A 80 7.68 -11.47 -7.43
N PRO A 81 7.48 -12.14 -6.28
CA PRO A 81 6.24 -12.05 -5.51
C PRO A 81 5.99 -10.61 -5.05
N ILE A 82 4.73 -10.16 -5.09
CA ILE A 82 4.35 -8.80 -4.71
C ILE A 82 3.23 -8.85 -3.66
N ILE A 83 3.43 -8.21 -2.52
CA ILE A 83 2.42 -7.99 -1.48
C ILE A 83 1.97 -6.54 -1.56
N GLY A 84 0.68 -6.27 -1.72
CA GLY A 84 0.14 -4.92 -1.76
C GLY A 84 -1.07 -4.74 -0.86
N HIS A 85 -1.08 -3.67 -0.05
CA HIS A 85 -2.22 -3.30 0.77
C HIS A 85 -2.98 -2.13 0.16
N SER A 86 -4.31 -2.24 0.05
CA SER A 86 -5.18 -1.14 -0.38
C SER A 86 -4.70 -0.53 -1.73
N MET A 87 -4.24 0.71 -1.78
CA MET A 87 -3.60 1.33 -2.95
C MET A 87 -2.47 0.46 -3.52
N GLY A 88 -1.58 -0.05 -2.67
CA GLY A 88 -0.51 -0.98 -3.08
C GLY A 88 -1.07 -2.28 -3.67
N GLY A 89 -2.22 -2.75 -3.17
CA GLY A 89 -2.94 -3.90 -3.72
C GLY A 89 -3.47 -3.64 -5.13
N LYS A 90 -4.03 -2.45 -5.38
CA LYS A 90 -4.44 -2.02 -6.73
C LYS A 90 -3.25 -1.91 -7.68
N THR A 91 -2.12 -1.36 -7.19
CA THR A 91 -0.88 -1.29 -7.97
C THR A 91 -0.38 -2.68 -8.33
N ALA A 92 -0.36 -3.63 -7.38
CA ALA A 92 0.04 -5.01 -7.61
C ALA A 92 -0.90 -5.71 -8.63
N MET A 93 -2.21 -5.53 -8.49
CA MET A 93 -3.19 -6.06 -9.42
C MET A 93 -3.01 -5.51 -10.84
N LEU A 94 -2.83 -4.18 -10.98
CA LEU A 94 -2.62 -3.56 -12.29
C LEU A 94 -1.30 -4.01 -12.92
N LEU A 95 -0.22 -4.09 -12.15
CA LEU A 95 1.05 -4.63 -12.65
C LEU A 95 0.86 -6.06 -13.16
N ALA A 96 0.21 -6.93 -12.38
CA ALA A 96 0.02 -8.33 -12.75
C ALA A 96 -0.79 -8.53 -14.03
N VAL A 97 -1.82 -7.70 -14.29
CA VAL A 97 -2.61 -7.79 -15.52
C VAL A 97 -1.96 -7.10 -16.73
N THR A 98 -1.00 -6.17 -16.50
CA THR A 98 -0.34 -5.40 -17.57
C THR A 98 1.03 -5.99 -17.94
N TYR A 99 1.78 -6.47 -16.95
CA TYR A 99 3.12 -7.05 -17.06
C TYR A 99 3.18 -8.39 -16.30
N PRO A 100 2.41 -9.41 -16.75
CA PRO A 100 2.26 -10.68 -16.01
C PRO A 100 3.59 -11.41 -15.78
N GLU A 101 4.58 -11.21 -16.67
CA GLU A 101 5.91 -11.79 -16.55
C GLU A 101 6.75 -11.17 -15.41
N ARG A 102 6.33 -10.02 -14.87
CA ARG A 102 7.02 -9.33 -13.77
C ARG A 102 6.50 -9.74 -12.40
N ALA A 103 5.30 -10.32 -12.33
CA ALA A 103 4.69 -10.80 -11.11
C ALA A 103 4.72 -12.33 -11.05
N GLU A 104 5.50 -12.93 -10.16
CA GLU A 104 5.49 -14.39 -9.96
C GLU A 104 4.18 -14.84 -9.31
N ARG A 105 3.72 -14.10 -8.34
CA ARG A 105 2.43 -14.22 -7.65
C ARG A 105 2.12 -12.93 -6.91
N ILE A 106 0.86 -12.68 -6.62
CA ILE A 106 0.48 -11.48 -5.88
C ILE A 106 -0.31 -11.82 -4.62
N VAL A 107 -0.09 -11.02 -3.57
CA VAL A 107 -0.91 -11.01 -2.35
C VAL A 107 -1.56 -9.64 -2.25
N VAL A 108 -2.87 -9.59 -2.35
CA VAL A 108 -3.67 -8.37 -2.26
C VAL A 108 -4.34 -8.33 -0.89
N VAL A 109 -4.03 -7.29 -0.12
CA VAL A 109 -4.54 -7.14 1.24
C VAL A 109 -5.68 -6.14 1.25
N ASP A 110 -6.86 -6.64 1.49
CA ASP A 110 -8.14 -5.96 1.69
C ASP A 110 -8.49 -4.92 0.60
N MET A 111 -8.44 -5.37 -0.67
CA MET A 111 -8.78 -4.57 -1.84
C MET A 111 -9.33 -5.45 -2.96
N ALA A 112 -10.34 -4.97 -3.69
CA ALA A 112 -10.92 -5.61 -4.87
C ALA A 112 -10.61 -4.81 -6.15
N PRO A 113 -10.70 -5.42 -7.35
CA PRO A 113 -10.44 -4.74 -8.62
C PRO A 113 -11.52 -3.75 -9.05
N LYS A 114 -12.55 -3.53 -8.22
CA LYS A 114 -13.69 -2.63 -8.48
C LYS A 114 -13.35 -1.14 -8.35
N TYR A 115 -14.27 -0.29 -8.81
CA TYR A 115 -14.25 1.14 -8.49
C TYR A 115 -14.65 1.38 -7.03
N TYR A 116 -13.99 2.33 -6.37
CA TYR A 116 -14.30 2.82 -5.03
C TYR A 116 -14.63 4.33 -5.09
N PRO A 117 -15.80 4.76 -4.59
CA PRO A 117 -16.06 6.19 -4.43
C PRO A 117 -15.04 6.86 -3.52
N VAL A 118 -14.78 8.13 -3.77
CA VAL A 118 -13.86 8.93 -2.93
C VAL A 118 -14.42 9.04 -1.51
N HIS A 119 -13.72 8.48 -0.54
CA HIS A 119 -14.08 8.51 0.89
C HIS A 119 -12.98 9.08 1.80
N HIS A 120 -11.83 9.45 1.23
CA HIS A 120 -10.68 9.99 1.97
C HIS A 120 -10.75 11.50 2.23
N LYS A 121 -11.82 12.18 1.79
CA LYS A 121 -11.92 13.64 1.85
C LYS A 121 -11.72 14.19 3.26
N VAL A 122 -12.37 13.61 4.26
CA VAL A 122 -12.27 14.06 5.65
C VAL A 122 -10.82 13.99 6.16
N ILE A 123 -10.10 12.91 5.82
CA ILE A 123 -8.70 12.73 6.23
C ILE A 123 -7.79 13.74 5.54
N LEU A 124 -7.96 13.96 4.23
CA LEU A 124 -7.16 14.91 3.46
C LEU A 124 -7.43 16.36 3.90
N ASP A 125 -8.68 16.69 4.20
CA ASP A 125 -9.05 18.00 4.74
C ASP A 125 -8.46 18.20 6.14
N ALA A 126 -8.49 17.18 7.02
CA ALA A 126 -7.87 17.24 8.34
C ALA A 126 -6.36 17.46 8.24
N LEU A 127 -5.65 16.72 7.37
CA LEU A 127 -4.22 16.91 7.12
C LEU A 127 -3.91 18.33 6.60
N SER A 128 -4.81 18.91 5.80
CA SER A 128 -4.66 20.27 5.27
C SER A 128 -4.76 21.37 6.36
N THR A 129 -5.24 21.03 7.56
CA THR A 129 -5.30 21.97 8.72
C THR A 129 -4.00 22.03 9.51
N LEU A 130 -3.01 21.19 9.19
CA LEU A 130 -1.72 21.17 9.89
C LEU A 130 -0.85 22.34 9.43
N ASP A 131 -0.92 23.43 10.17
CA ASP A 131 -0.05 24.61 9.97
C ASP A 131 1.27 24.43 10.74
N PHE A 132 2.31 23.97 10.05
CA PHE A 132 3.63 23.77 10.64
C PHE A 132 4.38 25.06 10.96
N THR A 133 3.85 26.25 10.64
CA THR A 133 4.36 27.51 11.19
C THR A 133 4.02 27.63 12.67
N GLN A 134 2.90 27.03 13.11
CA GLN A 134 2.39 27.06 14.49
C GLN A 134 2.62 25.72 15.21
N ILE A 135 2.48 24.60 14.50
CA ILE A 135 2.64 23.25 15.05
C ILE A 135 4.12 22.87 15.07
N LYS A 136 4.67 22.66 16.29
CA LYS A 136 6.10 22.35 16.51
C LYS A 136 6.35 20.95 17.03
N THR A 137 5.29 20.22 17.46
CA THR A 137 5.41 18.88 18.00
C THR A 137 4.36 17.95 17.38
N ARG A 138 4.65 16.63 17.39
CA ARG A 138 3.68 15.62 16.96
C ARG A 138 2.42 15.60 17.83
N GLU A 139 2.55 15.92 19.11
CA GLU A 139 1.42 16.03 20.04
C GLU A 139 0.47 17.16 19.63
N GLN A 140 1.01 18.32 19.25
CA GLN A 140 0.21 19.41 18.71
C GLN A 140 -0.48 19.04 17.39
N ALA A 141 0.21 18.29 16.52
CA ALA A 141 -0.38 17.75 15.29
C ALA A 141 -1.50 16.74 15.60
N ASP A 142 -1.31 15.83 16.56
CA ASP A 142 -2.35 14.89 17.01
C ASP A 142 -3.57 15.61 17.56
N HIS A 143 -3.36 16.60 18.42
CA HIS A 143 -4.44 17.42 18.94
C HIS A 143 -5.23 18.15 17.83
N GLN A 144 -4.54 18.68 16.82
CA GLN A 144 -5.19 19.33 15.68
C GLN A 144 -6.00 18.32 14.85
N LEU A 145 -5.42 17.14 14.53
CA LEU A 145 -6.13 16.08 13.79
C LEU A 145 -7.32 15.54 14.59
N GLY A 146 -7.22 15.48 15.93
CA GLY A 146 -8.28 15.02 16.81
C GLY A 146 -9.59 15.82 16.76
N LYS A 147 -9.55 17.04 16.22
CA LYS A 147 -10.75 17.85 15.97
C LYS A 147 -11.61 17.30 14.82
N PHE A 148 -11.05 16.47 13.94
CA PHE A 148 -11.70 15.96 12.73
C PHE A 148 -11.75 14.43 12.69
N ILE A 149 -10.78 13.76 13.31
CA ILE A 149 -10.59 12.32 13.27
C ILE A 149 -10.63 11.79 14.71
N ILE A 150 -11.71 11.11 15.06
CA ILE A 150 -11.96 10.61 16.42
C ILE A 150 -11.04 9.42 16.71
N GLU A 151 -10.84 8.51 15.75
CA GLU A 151 -10.13 7.25 15.93
C GLU A 151 -8.62 7.46 16.14
N PRO A 152 -8.08 7.14 17.33
CA PRO A 152 -6.65 7.34 17.62
C PRO A 152 -5.73 6.55 16.68
N SER A 153 -6.11 5.34 16.28
CA SER A 153 -5.33 4.48 15.37
C SER A 153 -5.11 5.14 14.01
N ILE A 154 -6.14 5.80 13.46
CA ILE A 154 -6.04 6.55 12.21
C ILE A 154 -5.08 7.73 12.38
N ARG A 155 -5.23 8.51 13.46
CA ARG A 155 -4.34 9.64 13.71
C ARG A 155 -2.88 9.20 13.85
N GLN A 156 -2.60 8.12 14.61
CA GLN A 156 -1.25 7.58 14.76
C GLN A 156 -0.66 7.11 13.43
N PHE A 157 -1.48 6.52 12.55
CA PHE A 157 -1.07 6.17 11.19
C PHE A 157 -0.68 7.44 10.39
N LEU A 158 -1.54 8.45 10.40
CA LEU A 158 -1.30 9.71 9.67
C LEU A 158 -0.09 10.48 10.21
N LEU A 159 0.10 10.49 11.53
CA LEU A 159 1.21 11.17 12.19
C LEU A 159 2.58 10.56 11.86
N LYS A 160 2.66 9.34 11.33
CA LYS A 160 3.91 8.81 10.78
C LYS A 160 4.45 9.66 9.63
N ASN A 161 3.56 10.35 8.90
CA ASN A 161 3.96 11.28 7.84
C ASN A 161 4.58 12.58 8.38
N VAL A 162 4.36 12.93 9.65
CA VAL A 162 4.94 14.13 10.25
C VAL A 162 6.41 13.87 10.56
N TYR A 163 7.28 14.61 9.94
CA TYR A 163 8.73 14.52 10.15
C TYR A 163 9.36 15.87 10.46
N ARG A 164 10.55 15.84 11.02
CA ARG A 164 11.33 17.06 11.27
C ARG A 164 12.10 17.44 10.00
N LYS A 165 11.68 18.55 9.39
CA LYS A 165 12.27 19.06 8.16
C LYS A 165 13.58 19.81 8.44
N THR A 166 13.56 20.64 9.50
CA THR A 166 14.73 21.34 10.06
C THR A 166 14.71 21.23 11.59
N SER A 167 15.66 21.85 12.31
CA SER A 167 15.63 21.92 13.80
C SER A 167 14.30 22.43 14.34
N ASP A 168 13.65 23.36 13.64
CA ASP A 168 12.51 24.15 14.14
C ASP A 168 11.23 23.98 13.31
N GLU A 169 11.29 23.20 12.23
CA GLU A 169 10.17 23.02 11.31
C GLU A 169 9.79 21.54 11.15
N LEU A 170 8.51 21.24 11.26
CA LEU A 170 7.90 19.98 10.86
C LEU A 170 7.38 20.06 9.43
N GLY A 171 7.17 18.91 8.81
CA GLY A 171 6.57 18.77 7.48
C GLY A 171 5.87 17.44 7.32
N LEU A 172 5.21 17.26 6.18
CA LEU A 172 4.63 15.99 5.77
C LEU A 172 5.52 15.31 4.71
N ARG A 173 5.71 14.01 4.85
CA ARG A 173 6.41 13.19 3.84
C ARG A 173 5.58 12.96 2.59
N ILE A 174 4.26 13.16 2.67
CA ILE A 174 3.36 13.05 1.53
C ILE A 174 3.25 14.38 0.79
N ASN A 175 3.08 14.32 -0.53
CA ASN A 175 2.72 15.46 -1.36
C ASN A 175 1.21 15.73 -1.26
N LEU A 176 0.78 16.24 -0.09
CA LEU A 176 -0.64 16.41 0.23
C LEU A 176 -1.44 17.19 -0.83
N PRO A 177 -0.94 18.30 -1.42
CA PRO A 177 -1.67 19.02 -2.45
C PRO A 177 -2.04 18.15 -3.66
N VAL A 178 -1.08 17.38 -4.18
CA VAL A 178 -1.30 16.50 -5.34
C VAL A 178 -2.20 15.33 -4.97
N LEU A 179 -1.98 14.68 -3.83
CA LEU A 179 -2.81 13.56 -3.38
C LEU A 179 -4.26 13.98 -3.14
N LYS A 180 -4.48 15.22 -2.72
CA LYS A 180 -5.82 15.79 -2.56
C LYS A 180 -6.49 16.10 -3.89
N ASP A 181 -5.76 16.69 -4.84
CA ASP A 181 -6.24 17.00 -6.18
C ASP A 181 -6.57 15.72 -6.97
N ARG A 182 -5.73 14.70 -6.84
CA ARG A 182 -5.82 13.43 -7.56
C ARG A 182 -6.50 12.29 -6.77
N VAL A 183 -7.20 12.59 -5.69
CA VAL A 183 -7.77 11.56 -4.81
C VAL A 183 -8.73 10.59 -5.53
N ALA A 184 -9.37 11.03 -6.60
CA ALA A 184 -10.25 10.18 -7.41
C ALA A 184 -9.51 8.98 -8.05
N GLU A 185 -8.21 9.13 -8.35
CA GLU A 185 -7.37 8.06 -8.92
C GLU A 185 -7.31 6.83 -8.02
N ILE A 186 -7.34 7.03 -6.69
CA ILE A 186 -7.30 5.93 -5.71
C ILE A 186 -8.51 5.00 -5.85
N GLY A 187 -9.64 5.53 -6.32
CA GLY A 187 -10.86 4.75 -6.52
C GLY A 187 -10.91 3.96 -7.83
N THR A 188 -10.02 4.21 -8.78
CA THR A 188 -10.08 3.65 -10.14
C THR A 188 -10.14 2.11 -10.14
N ALA A 189 -11.07 1.54 -10.92
CA ALA A 189 -11.16 0.10 -11.15
C ALA A 189 -10.03 -0.40 -12.07
N LEU A 190 -9.75 -1.70 -12.05
CA LEU A 190 -8.92 -2.32 -13.08
C LEU A 190 -9.61 -2.19 -14.46
N PRO A 191 -8.83 -2.12 -15.56
CA PRO A 191 -9.39 -2.13 -16.92
C PRO A 191 -10.19 -3.42 -17.16
N THR A 192 -11.38 -3.28 -17.72
CA THR A 192 -12.24 -4.43 -18.04
C THR A 192 -11.58 -5.36 -19.06
N GLY A 193 -11.80 -6.67 -18.89
CA GLY A 193 -11.28 -7.70 -19.77
C GLY A 193 -9.81 -8.05 -19.58
N THR A 194 -9.13 -7.45 -18.60
CA THR A 194 -7.74 -7.84 -18.24
C THR A 194 -7.75 -9.08 -17.36
N ILE A 195 -6.83 -10.01 -17.60
CA ILE A 195 -6.70 -11.27 -16.85
C ILE A 195 -5.24 -11.51 -16.49
N TYR A 196 -5.02 -11.96 -15.27
CA TYR A 196 -3.74 -12.48 -14.80
C TYR A 196 -3.89 -13.96 -14.47
N GLU A 197 -3.20 -14.82 -15.22
CA GLU A 197 -3.24 -16.27 -15.10
C GLU A 197 -2.30 -16.85 -14.03
N GLY A 198 -1.56 -15.98 -13.32
CA GLY A 198 -0.70 -16.37 -12.20
C GLY A 198 -1.49 -16.60 -10.90
N GLU A 199 -0.77 -17.05 -9.88
CA GLU A 199 -1.32 -17.27 -8.55
C GLU A 199 -1.58 -15.94 -7.82
N ALA A 200 -2.77 -15.77 -7.26
CA ALA A 200 -3.17 -14.61 -6.48
C ALA A 200 -3.79 -15.01 -5.14
N LEU A 201 -3.44 -14.33 -4.06
CA LEU A 201 -4.07 -14.48 -2.76
C LEU A 201 -4.73 -13.15 -2.37
N PHE A 202 -6.01 -13.19 -2.05
CA PHE A 202 -6.74 -12.06 -1.47
C PHE A 202 -6.93 -12.29 0.03
N VAL A 203 -6.25 -11.49 0.87
CA VAL A 203 -6.39 -11.53 2.33
C VAL A 203 -7.36 -10.43 2.75
N ILE A 204 -8.53 -10.83 3.23
CA ILE A 204 -9.69 -9.95 3.43
C ILE A 204 -9.94 -9.77 4.93
N GLY A 205 -10.17 -8.52 5.36
CA GLY A 205 -10.61 -8.23 6.72
C GLY A 205 -12.10 -8.50 6.90
N GLY A 206 -12.46 -9.41 7.81
CA GLY A 206 -13.87 -9.78 8.03
C GLY A 206 -14.75 -8.68 8.62
N LYS A 207 -14.14 -7.63 9.17
CA LYS A 207 -14.82 -6.40 9.66
C LYS A 207 -14.67 -5.22 8.70
N SER A 208 -14.02 -5.44 7.54
CA SER A 208 -13.83 -4.43 6.51
C SER A 208 -14.99 -4.42 5.52
N ASN A 209 -15.26 -3.24 4.95
CA ASN A 209 -16.22 -3.06 3.86
C ASN A 209 -15.55 -2.88 2.49
N TYR A 210 -14.22 -3.12 2.40
CA TYR A 210 -13.49 -2.95 1.15
C TYR A 210 -13.72 -4.10 0.17
N VAL A 211 -13.74 -5.33 0.67
CA VAL A 211 -14.03 -6.51 -0.14
C VAL A 211 -15.27 -7.20 0.45
N LEU A 212 -16.31 -7.27 -0.34
CA LEU A 212 -17.59 -7.87 0.03
C LEU A 212 -17.78 -9.20 -0.71
N PRO A 213 -18.66 -10.10 -0.25
CA PRO A 213 -18.95 -11.36 -0.95
C PRO A 213 -19.32 -11.18 -2.42
N GLU A 214 -20.05 -10.11 -2.76
CA GLU A 214 -20.44 -9.76 -4.13
C GLU A 214 -19.27 -9.35 -5.03
N ASP A 215 -18.10 -9.04 -4.48
CA ASP A 215 -16.89 -8.69 -5.25
C ASP A 215 -16.11 -9.93 -5.73
N ILE A 216 -16.35 -11.09 -5.12
CA ILE A 216 -15.61 -12.34 -5.42
C ILE A 216 -15.74 -12.74 -6.91
N PRO A 217 -16.90 -12.67 -7.55
CA PRO A 217 -16.99 -12.95 -8.98
C PRO A 217 -16.11 -12.04 -9.84
N LEU A 218 -16.02 -10.75 -9.51
CA LEU A 218 -15.16 -9.81 -10.21
C LEU A 218 -13.67 -10.12 -9.98
N ILE A 219 -13.29 -10.50 -8.76
CA ILE A 219 -11.93 -10.96 -8.45
C ILE A 219 -11.60 -12.18 -9.34
N LYS A 220 -12.47 -13.18 -9.41
CA LYS A 220 -12.25 -14.38 -10.24
C LYS A 220 -12.22 -14.07 -11.74
N GLN A 221 -12.93 -13.06 -12.19
CA GLN A 221 -12.90 -12.63 -13.59
C GLN A 221 -11.52 -12.11 -14.00
N HIS A 222 -10.85 -11.33 -13.14
CA HIS A 222 -9.51 -10.80 -13.41
C HIS A 222 -8.39 -11.76 -13.00
N PHE A 223 -8.63 -12.59 -11.98
CA PHE A 223 -7.66 -13.51 -11.35
C PHE A 223 -8.27 -14.91 -11.21
N PRO A 224 -8.36 -15.70 -12.30
CA PRO A 224 -9.04 -17.00 -12.28
C PRO A 224 -8.47 -17.98 -11.23
N LYS A 225 -7.17 -17.89 -10.94
CA LYS A 225 -6.49 -18.73 -9.93
C LYS A 225 -6.40 -18.06 -8.55
N ALA A 226 -7.20 -17.01 -8.31
CA ALA A 226 -7.21 -16.37 -7.00
C ALA A 226 -7.73 -17.35 -5.93
N SER A 227 -7.12 -17.29 -4.76
CA SER A 227 -7.65 -17.83 -3.50
C SER A 227 -7.96 -16.66 -2.55
N GLU A 228 -8.99 -16.84 -1.73
CA GLU A 228 -9.41 -15.84 -0.75
C GLU A 228 -9.28 -16.41 0.66
N VAL A 229 -8.77 -15.59 1.59
CA VAL A 229 -8.74 -15.91 3.02
C VAL A 229 -9.30 -14.72 3.78
N ILE A 230 -10.34 -14.98 4.59
CA ILE A 230 -10.97 -13.96 5.44
C ILE A 230 -10.41 -14.09 6.85
N ILE A 231 -9.83 -13.01 7.37
CA ILE A 231 -9.43 -12.91 8.77
C ILE A 231 -10.57 -12.23 9.54
N ALA A 232 -11.37 -13.04 10.25
CA ALA A 232 -12.69 -12.67 10.78
C ALA A 232 -12.70 -11.40 11.63
N ASP A 233 -11.67 -11.22 12.45
CA ASP A 233 -11.59 -10.12 13.43
C ASP A 233 -10.69 -8.95 12.99
N ALA A 234 -10.34 -8.87 11.71
CA ALA A 234 -9.56 -7.78 11.14
C ALA A 234 -10.44 -6.78 10.40
N GLY A 235 -10.12 -5.49 10.52
CA GLY A 235 -10.62 -4.42 9.67
C GLY A 235 -9.74 -4.24 8.42
N HIS A 236 -9.66 -3.00 7.90
CA HIS A 236 -8.91 -2.67 6.68
C HIS A 236 -7.40 -2.86 6.82
N TRP A 237 -6.83 -2.66 8.00
CA TRP A 237 -5.39 -2.85 8.24
C TRP A 237 -5.08 -4.27 8.74
N VAL A 238 -5.46 -5.29 7.96
CA VAL A 238 -5.33 -6.70 8.31
C VAL A 238 -3.95 -7.06 8.84
N GLN A 239 -2.89 -6.61 8.16
CA GLN A 239 -1.50 -6.86 8.52
C GLN A 239 -1.06 -6.18 9.83
N VAL A 240 -1.77 -5.13 10.24
CA VAL A 240 -1.51 -4.42 11.51
C VAL A 240 -2.34 -5.01 12.65
N GLU A 241 -3.60 -5.32 12.39
CA GLU A 241 -4.54 -5.80 13.39
C GLU A 241 -4.33 -7.27 13.75
N LYS A 242 -3.90 -8.08 12.77
CA LYS A 242 -3.65 -9.53 12.91
C LYS A 242 -2.28 -9.94 12.34
N PRO A 243 -1.18 -9.37 12.85
CA PRO A 243 0.14 -9.47 12.22
C PRO A 243 0.70 -10.90 12.14
N LYS A 244 0.36 -11.75 13.12
CA LYS A 244 0.82 -13.14 13.16
C LYS A 244 0.08 -13.97 12.12
N GLU A 245 -1.23 -13.92 12.13
CA GLU A 245 -2.10 -14.67 11.22
C GLU A 245 -1.87 -14.24 9.76
N PHE A 246 -1.79 -12.93 9.51
CA PHE A 246 -1.44 -12.39 8.21
C PHE A 246 -0.10 -12.95 7.69
N PHE A 247 0.94 -12.95 8.52
CA PHE A 247 2.24 -13.45 8.14
C PHE A 247 2.19 -14.96 7.80
N GLU A 248 1.56 -15.78 8.65
CA GLU A 248 1.47 -17.23 8.45
C GLU A 248 0.75 -17.57 7.14
N ILE A 249 -0.41 -16.94 6.88
CA ILE A 249 -1.19 -17.14 5.66
C ILE A 249 -0.39 -16.74 4.42
N THR A 250 0.20 -15.55 4.45
CA THR A 250 0.98 -15.00 3.34
C THR A 250 2.22 -15.83 3.08
N TYR A 251 2.96 -16.21 4.11
CA TYR A 251 4.16 -17.02 3.99
C TYR A 251 3.86 -18.40 3.40
N GLN A 252 2.82 -19.08 3.87
CA GLN A 252 2.37 -20.36 3.32
C GLN A 252 2.03 -20.24 1.83
N PHE A 253 1.37 -19.17 1.41
CA PHE A 253 1.07 -18.94 0.00
C PHE A 253 2.34 -18.71 -0.83
N LEU A 254 3.29 -17.94 -0.31
CA LEU A 254 4.55 -17.65 -1.00
C LEU A 254 5.44 -18.89 -1.17
N GLN A 255 5.32 -19.89 -0.29
CA GLN A 255 6.09 -21.16 -0.35
C GLN A 255 5.49 -22.22 -1.29
N LYS A 256 4.28 -22.04 -1.81
CA LYS A 256 3.70 -22.99 -2.79
C LYS A 256 4.59 -23.04 -4.03
N ARG A 257 4.97 -24.24 -4.42
CA ARG A 257 5.72 -24.52 -5.66
C ARG A 257 4.77 -24.65 -6.83
#